data_baa78d0920e6586eaf66c930dac53fe4
#
_entry.id   baa78d0920e6586eaf66c930dac53fe4
#
_cell.length_a   1.000
_cell.length_b   1.000
_cell.length_c   1.000
_cell.angle_alpha   90.00
_cell.angle_beta   90.00
_cell.angle_gamma   90.00
#
_symmetry.space_group_name_H-M   'P 1'
#
loop_
_entity.id
_entity.type
_entity.pdbx_description
1 polymer ?
#
loop_
_entity_poly.entity_id
_entity_poly.type
_entity_poly.pdbx_seq_one_letter_code
_entity_poly.pdbx_strand_id
1 'polypeptide(L)'
;MLREPSTDPRLRHTVMKLKSTLAIAAALCLGATAALAQNAAPAKPAAKPAAAKKAAPAPATLPAADADQLAAADRTLLGEYQCEFSQSIDVSMNPKSNGYVDVKHQKQVWTMKPVLSSTGALRLEDVKGQTLLMQIANKSMLMDQKAGRRVVEGCVHEKQKAAAIAAAK
;
A
#
# COMPACT_ATOMS: atom_id res chain seq x y z
N MET A 1 -13.96 3.42 -54.02
CA MET A 1 -15.04 2.93 -53.14
C MET A 1 -14.68 3.30 -51.73
N LEU A 2 -15.20 4.42 -51.27
CA LEU A 2 -14.96 4.98 -49.95
C LEU A 2 -16.05 4.45 -48.99
N ARG A 3 -15.66 3.77 -47.92
CA ARG A 3 -16.61 3.21 -46.95
C ARG A 3 -16.73 4.19 -45.79
N GLU A 4 -17.92 4.75 -45.64
CA GLU A 4 -18.27 5.71 -44.60
C GLU A 4 -18.29 5.07 -43.19
N PRO A 5 -17.94 5.81 -42.14
CA PRO A 5 -18.04 5.33 -40.76
C PRO A 5 -19.51 5.43 -40.29
N SER A 6 -20.02 4.29 -39.81
CA SER A 6 -21.35 4.17 -39.19
C SER A 6 -21.39 4.88 -37.86
N THR A 7 -22.19 5.91 -37.73
CA THR A 7 -22.48 6.67 -36.52
C THR A 7 -23.65 6.01 -35.80
N ASP A 8 -23.39 5.31 -34.69
CA ASP A 8 -24.43 4.72 -33.84
C ASP A 8 -24.84 5.73 -32.73
N PRO A 9 -26.07 6.23 -32.71
CA PRO A 9 -26.49 7.29 -31.79
C PRO A 9 -27.15 6.78 -30.48
N ARG A 10 -26.80 5.61 -29.95
CA ARG A 10 -27.51 4.98 -28.81
C ARG A 10 -26.76 4.91 -27.49
N LEU A 11 -25.89 5.86 -27.18
CA LEU A 11 -25.34 5.99 -25.82
C LEU A 11 -25.70 7.34 -25.21
N ARG A 12 -27.01 7.51 -24.94
CA ARG A 12 -27.49 8.62 -24.12
C ARG A 12 -27.24 8.29 -22.65
N HIS A 13 -26.32 9.03 -22.07
CA HIS A 13 -26.02 9.06 -20.66
C HIS A 13 -27.27 9.37 -19.83
N THR A 14 -27.69 8.40 -19.03
CA THR A 14 -28.65 8.63 -17.96
C THR A 14 -27.93 9.21 -16.77
N VAL A 15 -27.88 10.53 -16.68
CA VAL A 15 -27.42 11.24 -15.50
C VAL A 15 -28.51 11.18 -14.45
N MET A 16 -28.36 10.30 -13.48
CA MET A 16 -29.26 10.16 -12.35
C MET A 16 -28.95 11.26 -11.33
N LYS A 17 -29.72 12.34 -11.36
CA LYS A 17 -29.71 13.40 -10.35
C LYS A 17 -30.35 12.86 -9.07
N LEU A 18 -29.56 12.48 -8.09
CA LEU A 18 -30.02 12.16 -6.74
C LEU A 18 -30.17 13.47 -5.95
N LYS A 19 -31.40 13.94 -5.81
CA LYS A 19 -31.75 15.06 -4.93
C LYS A 19 -31.87 14.54 -3.52
N SER A 20 -30.94 14.93 -2.64
CA SER A 20 -30.94 14.66 -1.21
C SER A 20 -31.84 15.68 -0.52
N THR A 21 -32.98 15.28 -0.01
CA THR A 21 -33.86 16.10 0.85
C THR A 21 -33.43 15.97 2.31
N LEU A 22 -33.02 17.10 2.85
CA LEU A 22 -32.68 17.30 4.26
C LEU A 22 -33.99 17.43 5.07
N ALA A 23 -34.23 16.53 6.01
CA ALA A 23 -35.29 16.69 7.01
C ALA A 23 -34.66 16.96 8.37
N ILE A 24 -34.87 18.17 8.85
CA ILE A 24 -34.49 18.63 10.19
C ILE A 24 -35.65 18.30 11.14
N ALA A 25 -35.41 17.49 12.16
CA ALA A 25 -36.33 17.32 13.28
C ALA A 25 -35.65 17.81 14.56
N ALA A 26 -36.09 18.95 15.03
CA ALA A 26 -35.77 19.49 16.35
C ALA A 26 -36.69 18.87 17.40
N ALA A 27 -36.12 18.29 18.44
CA ALA A 27 -36.86 17.92 19.64
C ALA A 27 -36.18 18.55 20.87
N LEU A 28 -36.82 19.59 21.40
CA LEU A 28 -36.54 20.14 22.72
C LEU A 28 -37.08 19.19 23.79
N CYS A 29 -36.25 18.79 24.75
CA CYS A 29 -36.67 18.29 26.04
C CYS A 29 -36.01 19.07 27.14
N LEU A 30 -36.78 20.01 27.75
CA LEU A 30 -36.48 20.60 29.05
C LEU A 30 -36.74 19.57 30.13
N GLY A 31 -35.78 19.29 30.98
CA GLY A 31 -35.93 18.55 32.22
C GLY A 31 -35.05 19.17 33.27
N ALA A 32 -35.65 19.99 34.12
CA ALA A 32 -35.05 20.55 35.33
C ALA A 32 -35.15 19.50 36.45
N THR A 33 -34.07 19.15 37.12
CA THR A 33 -34.09 18.53 38.46
C THR A 33 -32.97 19.08 39.35
N ALA A 34 -33.39 19.33 40.53
CA ALA A 34 -32.86 20.07 41.65
C ALA A 34 -31.50 19.59 42.20
N ALA A 35 -30.89 20.56 42.86
CA ALA A 35 -29.69 20.53 43.68
C ALA A 35 -29.76 19.54 44.86
N LEU A 36 -28.64 18.83 45.07
CA LEU A 36 -28.20 18.40 46.39
C LEU A 36 -26.72 18.74 46.54
N ALA A 37 -26.48 19.77 47.33
CA ALA A 37 -25.17 20.15 47.82
C ALA A 37 -24.65 19.06 48.76
N GLN A 38 -23.59 18.36 48.41
CA GLN A 38 -22.79 17.61 49.37
C GLN A 38 -21.37 18.18 49.41
N ASN A 39 -21.14 18.74 50.58
CA ASN A 39 -19.87 19.24 51.11
C ASN A 39 -18.87 18.09 51.16
N ALA A 40 -17.83 18.12 50.33
CA ALA A 40 -16.72 17.20 50.41
C ALA A 40 -15.39 17.97 50.45
N ALA A 41 -14.61 17.68 51.48
CA ALA A 41 -13.32 18.20 51.80
C ALA A 41 -12.30 18.21 50.65
N PRO A 42 -11.27 19.06 50.67
CA PRO A 42 -10.29 19.16 49.60
C PRO A 42 -9.43 17.89 49.49
N ALA A 43 -9.68 17.07 48.50
CA ALA A 43 -8.81 15.97 48.15
C ALA A 43 -7.54 16.50 47.47
N LYS A 44 -6.42 16.11 48.01
CA LYS A 44 -5.06 16.23 47.53
C LYS A 44 -4.98 15.95 46.03
N PRO A 45 -4.23 16.73 45.22
CA PRO A 45 -4.10 16.46 43.79
C PRO A 45 -3.48 15.08 43.57
N ALA A 46 -4.29 14.15 43.06
CA ALA A 46 -3.78 12.88 42.59
C ALA A 46 -2.91 13.14 41.34
N ALA A 47 -1.66 12.71 41.42
CA ALA A 47 -0.74 12.75 40.31
C ALA A 47 -1.36 12.03 39.09
N LYS A 48 -1.50 12.77 37.98
CA LYS A 48 -1.90 12.29 36.69
C LYS A 48 -1.02 11.08 36.32
N PRO A 49 -1.55 9.90 36.04
CA PRO A 49 -0.73 8.80 35.57
C PRO A 49 -0.01 9.24 34.30
N ALA A 50 1.32 9.23 34.33
CA ALA A 50 2.11 9.44 33.14
C ALA A 50 1.67 8.38 32.11
N ALA A 51 1.17 8.84 30.97
CA ALA A 51 0.84 7.98 29.86
C ALA A 51 2.08 7.14 29.54
N ALA A 52 2.03 5.86 29.85
CA ALA A 52 3.06 4.91 29.49
C ALA A 52 3.21 5.00 27.98
N LYS A 53 4.33 5.54 27.53
CA LYS A 53 4.76 5.53 26.14
C LYS A 53 4.73 4.07 25.74
N LYS A 54 3.72 3.65 24.95
CA LYS A 54 3.62 2.31 24.39
C LYS A 54 4.94 2.06 23.68
N ALA A 55 5.78 1.21 24.26
CA ALA A 55 7.06 0.83 23.67
C ALA A 55 6.75 0.34 22.25
N ALA A 56 7.43 0.92 21.27
CA ALA A 56 7.34 0.41 19.90
C ALA A 56 7.67 -1.09 19.96
N PRO A 57 6.91 -1.96 19.27
CA PRO A 57 7.20 -3.38 19.23
C PRO A 57 8.65 -3.55 18.82
N ALA A 58 9.42 -4.33 19.59
CA ALA A 58 10.78 -4.71 19.21
C ALA A 58 10.72 -5.28 17.78
N PRO A 59 11.69 -4.96 16.92
CA PRO A 59 11.69 -5.47 15.56
C PRO A 59 11.64 -7.00 15.63
N ALA A 60 10.53 -7.57 15.14
CA ALA A 60 10.37 -9.02 15.09
C ALA A 60 11.51 -9.57 14.23
N THR A 61 12.31 -10.46 14.80
CA THR A 61 13.37 -11.13 14.06
C THR A 61 12.73 -11.93 12.93
N LEU A 62 13.08 -11.62 11.68
CA LEU A 62 12.56 -12.32 10.52
C LEU A 62 13.09 -13.76 10.53
N PRO A 63 12.32 -14.75 10.06
CA PRO A 63 12.80 -16.11 9.86
C PRO A 63 14.03 -16.12 8.95
N ALA A 64 14.94 -17.06 9.18
CA ALA A 64 16.07 -17.27 8.26
C ALA A 64 15.52 -17.64 6.86
N ALA A 65 16.12 -17.07 5.82
CA ALA A 65 15.74 -17.38 4.44
C ALA A 65 16.14 -18.82 4.10
N ASP A 66 15.25 -19.56 3.47
CA ASP A 66 15.52 -20.86 2.88
C ASP A 66 16.29 -20.73 1.55
N ALA A 67 16.73 -21.87 1.00
CA ALA A 67 17.50 -21.90 -0.24
C ALA A 67 16.73 -21.30 -1.44
N ASP A 68 15.43 -21.55 -1.53
CA ASP A 68 14.58 -21.04 -2.61
C ASP A 68 14.41 -19.52 -2.50
N GLN A 69 14.26 -19.01 -1.27
CA GLN A 69 14.21 -17.56 -1.04
C GLN A 69 15.53 -16.87 -1.38
N LEU A 70 16.67 -17.48 -1.02
CA LEU A 70 17.99 -16.95 -1.38
C LEU A 70 18.16 -16.91 -2.89
N ALA A 71 17.82 -18.00 -3.58
CA ALA A 71 17.86 -18.05 -5.06
C ALA A 71 16.93 -17.02 -5.71
N ALA A 72 15.77 -16.75 -5.10
CA ALA A 72 14.85 -15.70 -5.57
C ALA A 72 15.43 -14.30 -5.29
N ALA A 73 16.09 -14.09 -4.15
CA ALA A 73 16.75 -12.83 -3.83
C ALA A 73 17.88 -12.51 -4.81
N ASP A 74 18.68 -13.49 -5.21
CA ASP A 74 19.77 -13.33 -6.20
C ASP A 74 19.24 -12.92 -7.59
N ARG A 75 17.99 -13.27 -7.90
CA ARG A 75 17.34 -12.89 -9.18
C ARG A 75 16.61 -11.56 -9.11
N THR A 76 16.48 -10.99 -7.94
CA THR A 76 15.81 -9.71 -7.75
C THR A 76 16.60 -8.60 -8.45
N LEU A 77 15.91 -7.82 -9.27
CA LEU A 77 16.51 -6.63 -9.84
C LEU A 77 16.58 -5.56 -8.75
N LEU A 78 17.78 -5.25 -8.33
CA LEU A 78 18.07 -4.22 -7.31
C LEU A 78 18.34 -2.88 -7.99
N GLY A 79 17.98 -1.80 -7.31
CA GLY A 79 18.19 -0.43 -7.76
C GLY A 79 16.89 0.33 -7.99
N GLU A 80 17.01 1.45 -8.70
CA GLU A 80 15.91 2.35 -8.97
C GLU A 80 15.09 1.91 -10.18
N TYR A 81 13.77 2.04 -10.05
CA TYR A 81 12.79 1.84 -11.11
C TYR A 81 12.09 3.14 -11.42
N GLN A 82 12.02 3.47 -12.68
CA GLN A 82 11.20 4.58 -13.16
C GLN A 82 9.80 4.08 -13.46
N CYS A 83 8.82 4.71 -12.84
CA CYS A 83 7.41 4.34 -12.93
C CYS A 83 6.59 5.40 -13.66
N GLU A 84 5.31 5.12 -13.90
CA GLU A 84 4.37 6.11 -14.44
C GLU A 84 4.21 7.32 -13.50
N PHE A 85 3.78 8.45 -14.06
CA PHE A 85 3.57 9.71 -13.35
C PHE A 85 4.81 10.23 -12.60
N SER A 86 6.01 10.00 -13.16
CA SER A 86 7.28 10.44 -12.57
C SER A 86 7.50 9.91 -11.14
N GLN A 87 6.92 8.77 -10.83
CA GLN A 87 7.16 8.07 -9.58
C GLN A 87 8.36 7.14 -9.70
N SER A 88 8.97 6.78 -8.57
CA SER A 88 10.05 5.81 -8.54
C SER A 88 9.89 4.83 -7.38
N ILE A 89 10.48 3.66 -7.56
CA ILE A 89 10.65 2.64 -6.52
C ILE A 89 12.15 2.35 -6.44
N ASP A 90 12.66 2.21 -5.23
CA ASP A 90 14.01 1.73 -4.98
C ASP A 90 13.95 0.35 -4.31
N VAL A 91 14.74 -0.59 -4.80
CA VAL A 91 14.84 -1.96 -4.29
C VAL A 91 16.28 -2.25 -3.87
N SER A 92 16.48 -2.59 -2.62
CA SER A 92 17.81 -2.88 -2.05
C SER A 92 17.79 -4.15 -1.20
N MET A 93 18.94 -4.79 -1.04
CA MET A 93 19.07 -5.91 -0.10
C MET A 93 18.85 -5.41 1.32
N ASN A 94 18.12 -6.19 2.13
CA ASN A 94 17.93 -5.85 3.54
C ASN A 94 19.24 -6.09 4.31
N PRO A 95 19.82 -5.06 4.97
CA PRO A 95 21.13 -5.19 5.62
C PRO A 95 21.10 -6.03 6.89
N LYS A 96 19.92 -6.29 7.45
CA LYS A 96 19.76 -7.02 8.72
C LYS A 96 19.34 -8.46 8.54
N SER A 97 18.74 -8.80 7.39
CA SER A 97 18.15 -10.12 7.16
C SER A 97 18.51 -10.59 5.76
N ASN A 98 19.46 -11.50 5.69
CA ASN A 98 19.91 -12.08 4.42
C ASN A 98 18.74 -12.77 3.70
N GLY A 99 18.66 -12.62 2.37
CA GLY A 99 17.57 -13.18 1.56
C GLY A 99 16.27 -12.37 1.58
N TYR A 100 16.26 -11.23 2.30
CA TYR A 100 15.16 -10.25 2.22
C TYR A 100 15.61 -9.01 1.47
N VAL A 101 14.65 -8.29 0.95
CA VAL A 101 14.86 -7.01 0.25
C VAL A 101 13.99 -5.93 0.85
N ASP A 102 14.46 -4.70 0.81
CA ASP A 102 13.69 -3.52 1.18
C ASP A 102 13.23 -2.81 -0.09
N VAL A 103 11.93 -2.55 -0.17
CA VAL A 103 11.30 -1.81 -1.26
C VAL A 103 10.86 -0.47 -0.71
N LYS A 104 11.38 0.60 -1.29
CA LYS A 104 11.07 1.97 -0.92
C LYS A 104 10.24 2.63 -2.03
N HIS A 105 9.11 3.23 -1.64
CA HIS A 105 8.32 4.09 -2.49
C HIS A 105 7.88 5.31 -1.70
N GLN A 106 8.26 6.50 -2.17
CA GLN A 106 8.04 7.76 -1.45
C GLN A 106 8.61 7.71 -0.02
N LYS A 107 7.76 7.83 1.00
CA LYS A 107 8.13 7.79 2.43
C LYS A 107 7.97 6.41 3.08
N GLN A 108 7.51 5.43 2.32
CA GLN A 108 7.25 4.07 2.83
C GLN A 108 8.38 3.13 2.44
N VAL A 109 8.70 2.23 3.36
CA VAL A 109 9.66 1.14 3.16
C VAL A 109 9.01 -0.14 3.64
N TRP A 110 9.04 -1.17 2.79
CA TRP A 110 8.57 -2.52 3.11
C TRP A 110 9.72 -3.49 3.02
N THR A 111 9.89 -4.29 4.07
CA THR A 111 10.77 -5.46 4.01
C THR A 111 10.00 -6.60 3.37
N MET A 112 10.54 -7.16 2.31
CA MET A 112 9.85 -8.13 1.48
C MET A 112 10.63 -9.44 1.35
N LYS A 113 9.89 -10.56 1.29
CA LYS A 113 10.38 -11.89 1.01
C LYS A 113 10.30 -12.13 -0.51
N PRO A 114 11.43 -12.34 -1.20
CA PRO A 114 11.42 -12.76 -2.60
C PRO A 114 10.90 -14.19 -2.76
N VAL A 115 10.05 -14.40 -3.76
CA VAL A 115 9.50 -15.70 -4.14
C VAL A 115 9.49 -15.81 -5.66
N LEU A 116 10.11 -16.85 -6.20
CA LEU A 116 10.08 -17.13 -7.62
C LEU A 116 8.81 -17.94 -7.96
N SER A 117 7.97 -17.41 -8.86
CA SER A 117 6.80 -18.14 -9.30
C SER A 117 7.16 -19.16 -10.39
N SER A 118 6.31 -20.17 -10.57
CA SER A 118 6.44 -21.17 -11.64
C SER A 118 6.43 -20.58 -13.05
N THR A 119 5.88 -19.38 -13.21
CA THR A 119 5.84 -18.65 -14.49
C THR A 119 7.11 -17.81 -14.75
N GLY A 120 8.08 -17.84 -13.83
CA GLY A 120 9.30 -17.05 -13.91
C GLY A 120 9.14 -15.60 -13.44
N ALA A 121 7.96 -15.19 -13.04
CA ALA A 121 7.75 -13.90 -12.37
C ALA A 121 8.33 -13.94 -10.95
N LEU A 122 8.99 -12.88 -10.55
CA LEU A 122 9.49 -12.71 -9.19
C LEU A 122 8.48 -11.89 -8.39
N ARG A 123 8.08 -12.42 -7.24
CA ARG A 123 7.17 -11.77 -6.31
C ARG A 123 7.96 -11.38 -5.07
N LEU A 124 7.94 -10.12 -4.72
CA LEU A 124 8.48 -9.62 -3.46
C LEU A 124 7.29 -9.37 -2.52
N GLU A 125 7.10 -10.25 -1.56
CA GLU A 125 5.95 -10.25 -0.66
C GLU A 125 6.30 -9.55 0.64
N ASP A 126 5.59 -8.48 0.99
CA ASP A 126 5.76 -7.79 2.27
C ASP A 126 5.57 -8.76 3.43
N VAL A 127 6.50 -8.76 4.37
CA VAL A 127 6.47 -9.62 5.58
C VAL A 127 5.22 -9.38 6.45
N LYS A 128 4.52 -8.27 6.26
CA LYS A 128 3.24 -7.95 6.92
C LYS A 128 2.03 -8.35 6.06
N GLY A 129 2.24 -8.89 4.85
CA GLY A 129 1.18 -9.30 3.94
C GLY A 129 0.30 -8.15 3.43
N GLN A 130 0.84 -6.94 3.35
CA GLN A 130 0.09 -5.75 2.93
C GLN A 130 0.37 -5.38 1.47
N THR A 131 1.59 -5.56 1.04
CA THR A 131 2.09 -5.06 -0.23
C THR A 131 2.84 -6.16 -0.98
N LEU A 132 2.79 -6.11 -2.30
CA LEU A 132 3.47 -7.02 -3.20
C LEU A 132 4.13 -6.21 -4.32
N LEU A 133 5.42 -6.38 -4.53
CA LEU A 133 6.07 -5.94 -5.77
C LEU A 133 6.23 -7.13 -6.69
N MET A 134 5.63 -7.05 -7.88
CA MET A 134 5.76 -8.07 -8.92
C MET A 134 6.76 -7.59 -9.96
N GLN A 135 7.79 -8.40 -10.22
CA GLN A 135 8.77 -8.19 -11.28
C GLN A 135 8.57 -9.23 -12.38
N ILE A 136 8.32 -8.77 -13.58
CA ILE A 136 8.29 -9.59 -14.80
C ILE A 136 9.37 -9.11 -15.77
N ALA A 137 9.52 -9.78 -16.88
CA ALA A 137 10.64 -9.55 -17.81
C ALA A 137 10.78 -8.10 -18.28
N ASN A 138 9.68 -7.41 -18.52
CA ASN A 138 9.68 -6.06 -19.14
C ASN A 138 9.19 -4.93 -18.25
N LYS A 139 8.59 -5.23 -17.10
CA LYS A 139 8.08 -4.22 -16.18
C LYS A 139 7.88 -4.77 -14.77
N SER A 140 7.64 -3.86 -13.83
CA SER A 140 7.28 -4.19 -12.45
C SER A 140 6.07 -3.37 -12.01
N MET A 141 5.41 -3.82 -10.96
CA MET A 141 4.25 -3.13 -10.38
C MET A 141 4.17 -3.37 -8.88
N LEU A 142 3.84 -2.33 -8.14
CA LEU A 142 3.60 -2.39 -6.70
C LEU A 142 2.10 -2.43 -6.43
N MET A 143 1.66 -3.40 -5.66
CA MET A 143 0.25 -3.67 -5.38
C MET A 143 -0.03 -3.63 -3.89
N ASP A 144 -1.15 -3.06 -3.51
CA ASP A 144 -1.73 -3.22 -2.18
C ASP A 144 -2.60 -4.50 -2.20
N GLN A 145 -2.16 -5.53 -1.46
CA GLN A 145 -2.86 -6.82 -1.42
C GLN A 145 -4.18 -6.75 -0.66
N LYS A 146 -4.29 -5.90 0.34
CA LYS A 146 -5.52 -5.74 1.12
C LYS A 146 -6.61 -5.02 0.34
N ALA A 147 -6.24 -3.95 -0.34
CA ALA A 147 -7.17 -3.17 -1.15
C ALA A 147 -7.39 -3.77 -2.55
N GLY A 148 -6.60 -4.76 -2.96
CA GLY A 148 -6.67 -5.37 -4.29
C GLY A 148 -6.38 -4.40 -5.43
N ARG A 149 -5.61 -3.33 -5.17
CA ARG A 149 -5.34 -2.26 -6.14
C ARG A 149 -3.85 -2.07 -6.37
N ARG A 150 -3.51 -1.52 -7.53
CA ARG A 150 -2.15 -1.09 -7.83
C ARG A 150 -1.84 0.20 -7.10
N VAL A 151 -0.68 0.26 -6.45
CA VAL A 151 -0.14 1.46 -5.81
C VAL A 151 0.58 2.29 -6.85
N VAL A 152 1.42 1.64 -7.64
CA VAL A 152 2.13 2.22 -8.79
C VAL A 152 2.40 1.11 -9.81
N GLU A 153 2.31 1.45 -11.08
CA GLU A 153 2.55 0.51 -12.18
C GLU A 153 3.48 1.10 -13.25
N GLY A 154 3.74 0.30 -14.28
CA GLY A 154 4.64 0.73 -15.33
C GLY A 154 6.06 0.97 -14.87
N CYS A 155 6.47 0.39 -13.74
CA CYS A 155 7.82 0.54 -13.20
C CYS A 155 8.81 -0.26 -14.03
N VAL A 156 9.85 0.37 -14.53
CA VAL A 156 10.85 -0.25 -15.40
C VAL A 156 12.24 -0.01 -14.81
N HIS A 157 12.91 -1.11 -14.52
CA HIS A 157 14.33 -1.13 -14.18
C HIS A 157 15.18 -1.06 -15.46
N GLU A 158 16.39 -0.55 -15.39
CA GLU A 158 17.31 -0.44 -16.53
C GLU A 158 17.50 -1.77 -17.28
N LYS A 159 17.67 -2.87 -16.56
CA LYS A 159 17.77 -4.22 -17.15
C LYS A 159 16.50 -4.66 -17.87
N GLN A 160 15.32 -4.30 -17.36
CA GLN A 160 14.04 -4.60 -18.02
C GLN A 160 13.88 -3.80 -19.32
N LYS A 161 14.30 -2.54 -19.31
CA LYS A 161 14.33 -1.69 -20.50
C LYS A 161 15.24 -2.27 -21.57
N ALA A 162 16.44 -2.70 -21.20
CA ALA A 162 17.39 -3.34 -22.12
C ALA A 162 16.82 -4.64 -22.70
N ALA A 163 16.17 -5.48 -21.89
CA ALA A 163 15.54 -6.71 -22.35
C ALA A 163 14.39 -6.46 -23.32
N ALA A 164 13.56 -5.45 -23.07
CA ALA A 164 12.47 -5.08 -23.97
C ALA A 164 12.99 -4.59 -25.34
N ILE A 165 14.07 -3.81 -25.36
CA ILE A 165 14.72 -3.36 -26.61
C ILE A 165 15.30 -4.54 -27.38
N ALA A 166 15.93 -5.50 -26.69
CA ALA A 166 16.50 -6.69 -27.33
C ALA A 166 15.43 -7.60 -27.94
N ALA A 167 14.27 -7.73 -27.31
CA ALA A 167 13.15 -8.53 -27.79
C ALA A 167 12.39 -7.89 -28.98
N ALA A 168 12.57 -6.61 -29.25
CA ALA A 168 11.93 -5.89 -30.34
C ALA A 168 12.72 -5.89 -31.65
N LYS A 169 13.93 -6.50 -31.67
CA LYS A 169 14.80 -6.69 -32.83
C LYS A 169 14.61 -8.04 -33.48
#